data_51584c43b5e67cdfbaf4d808c530a4ff
#
_entry.id   51584c43b5e67cdfbaf4d808c530a4ff
#
_cell.length_a   1.000
_cell.length_b   1.000
_cell.length_c   1.000
_cell.angle_alpha   90.00
_cell.angle_beta   90.00
_cell.angle_gamma   90.00
#
_symmetry.space_group_name_H-M   'P 1'
#
loop_
_entity.id
_entity.type
_entity.pdbx_description
1 polymer ?
#
loop_
_entity_poly.entity_id
_entity_poly.type
_entity_poly.pdbx_seq_one_letter_code
_entity_poly.pdbx_strand_id
1 'polypeptide(L)'
;MKKFIPAFFLLIVSPVLTSQIISEELVKKHLYSLSSDLMEGRKAGTEGIEKAAQYIENEFKRIGLKKFKNLKTYRQVFKKKDLSLFNIIGFLEGKSKKDELIVISAHYDHLGIKKSGEGDVIFNGANDNASGVAAVLALAEYLSEKNYNERSVLFVAFTAEEMGLIGSNYFGKNINPEKIIAGINIEMIGKESPFGPKTAWITGFERSDFGKIIQQNLINSNYKVYPDPYVNFNLFFRSDNASLARLGVPAHTFSTSPMDKDLDYHKVSDEASTLDPYTISETIKAIAIGTKSLINGTDSPSRVMISRK
;
A
#
# COMPACT_ATOMS: atom_id res chain seq x y z
N MET A 1 -12.87 -73.10 -8.37
CA MET A 1 -12.11 -71.98 -8.97
C MET A 1 -12.79 -70.70 -8.50
N LYS A 2 -12.14 -69.99 -7.51
CA LYS A 2 -12.66 -68.71 -7.00
C LYS A 2 -12.02 -67.58 -7.83
N LYS A 3 -12.85 -66.78 -8.53
CA LYS A 3 -12.40 -65.65 -9.30
C LYS A 3 -12.14 -64.49 -8.33
N PHE A 4 -10.91 -64.01 -8.25
CA PHE A 4 -10.51 -62.76 -7.59
C PHE A 4 -10.78 -61.59 -8.54
N ILE A 5 -11.63 -60.66 -8.12
CA ILE A 5 -11.83 -59.37 -8.82
C ILE A 5 -10.97 -58.35 -8.09
N PRO A 6 -9.96 -57.71 -8.72
CA PRO A 6 -9.23 -56.66 -8.10
C PRO A 6 -10.07 -55.38 -8.03
N ALA A 7 -10.29 -54.86 -6.82
CA ALA A 7 -10.89 -53.55 -6.61
C ALA A 7 -9.87 -52.47 -6.97
N PHE A 8 -10.14 -51.73 -8.04
CA PHE A 8 -9.36 -50.55 -8.45
C PHE A 8 -9.80 -49.35 -7.58
N PHE A 9 -8.96 -48.98 -6.59
CA PHE A 9 -9.19 -47.75 -5.83
C PHE A 9 -8.75 -46.54 -6.67
N LEU A 10 -9.70 -45.82 -7.23
CA LEU A 10 -9.47 -44.56 -7.93
C LEU A 10 -9.18 -43.48 -6.85
N LEU A 11 -7.90 -43.17 -6.65
CA LEU A 11 -7.50 -42.00 -5.86
C LEU A 11 -7.90 -40.75 -6.65
N ILE A 12 -9.03 -40.13 -6.28
CA ILE A 12 -9.40 -38.80 -6.72
C ILE A 12 -8.46 -37.82 -6.03
N VAL A 13 -7.35 -37.47 -6.69
CA VAL A 13 -6.52 -36.33 -6.31
C VAL A 13 -7.30 -35.07 -6.72
N SER A 14 -8.07 -34.52 -5.79
CA SER A 14 -8.63 -33.18 -5.98
C SER A 14 -7.47 -32.20 -6.14
N PRO A 15 -7.39 -31.43 -7.24
CA PRO A 15 -6.41 -30.35 -7.33
C PRO A 15 -6.73 -29.37 -6.21
N VAL A 16 -5.85 -29.27 -5.23
CA VAL A 16 -5.84 -28.13 -4.31
C VAL A 16 -5.51 -26.93 -5.18
N LEU A 17 -6.54 -26.19 -5.57
CA LEU A 17 -6.38 -24.86 -6.14
C LEU A 17 -5.69 -24.02 -5.04
N THR A 18 -4.37 -23.94 -5.12
CA THR A 18 -3.63 -22.93 -4.35
C THR A 18 -4.03 -21.57 -4.91
N SER A 19 -5.05 -20.98 -4.31
CA SER A 19 -5.44 -19.61 -4.62
C SER A 19 -4.20 -18.73 -4.53
N GLN A 20 -3.93 -17.99 -5.59
CA GLN A 20 -2.84 -17.03 -5.57
C GLN A 20 -3.23 -15.92 -4.60
N ILE A 21 -2.49 -15.76 -3.49
CA ILE A 21 -2.84 -14.85 -2.39
C ILE A 21 -3.10 -13.43 -2.90
N ILE A 22 -2.23 -12.91 -3.79
CA ILE A 22 -2.46 -11.63 -4.46
C ILE A 22 -3.21 -11.92 -5.76
N SER A 23 -4.53 -11.81 -5.74
CA SER A 23 -5.40 -12.05 -6.89
C SER A 23 -6.16 -10.79 -7.31
N GLU A 24 -6.68 -10.79 -8.52
CA GLU A 24 -7.56 -9.71 -9.00
C GLU A 24 -8.84 -9.59 -8.15
N GLU A 25 -9.41 -10.72 -7.71
CA GLU A 25 -10.61 -10.76 -6.89
C GLU A 25 -10.37 -10.08 -5.54
N LEU A 26 -9.21 -10.34 -4.91
CA LEU A 26 -8.82 -9.67 -3.66
C LEU A 26 -8.67 -8.17 -3.87
N VAL A 27 -8.01 -7.77 -4.95
CA VAL A 27 -7.83 -6.36 -5.31
C VAL A 27 -9.19 -5.70 -5.57
N LYS A 28 -10.06 -6.32 -6.38
CA LYS A 28 -11.42 -5.82 -6.65
C LYS A 28 -12.20 -5.63 -5.35
N LYS A 29 -12.18 -6.62 -4.45
CA LYS A 29 -12.85 -6.52 -3.15
C LYS A 29 -12.46 -5.25 -2.41
N HIS A 30 -11.16 -4.97 -2.27
CA HIS A 30 -10.69 -3.82 -1.51
C HIS A 30 -10.91 -2.51 -2.25
N LEU A 31 -10.58 -2.47 -3.55
CA LEU A 31 -10.72 -1.28 -4.39
C LEU A 31 -12.18 -0.78 -4.41
N TYR A 32 -13.12 -1.66 -4.82
CA TYR A 32 -14.52 -1.30 -4.93
C TYR A 32 -15.19 -1.01 -3.58
N SER A 33 -14.73 -1.65 -2.49
CA SER A 33 -15.24 -1.31 -1.17
C SER A 33 -14.82 0.10 -0.75
N LEU A 34 -13.53 0.44 -0.89
CA LEU A 34 -12.97 1.71 -0.43
C LEU A 34 -13.36 2.91 -1.31
N SER A 35 -13.57 2.70 -2.61
CA SER A 35 -13.98 3.75 -3.55
C SER A 35 -15.49 3.73 -3.88
N SER A 36 -16.32 3.09 -3.04
CA SER A 36 -17.76 3.14 -3.21
C SER A 36 -18.35 4.45 -2.67
N ASP A 37 -19.50 4.86 -3.19
CA ASP A 37 -20.27 6.02 -2.70
C ASP A 37 -20.58 5.94 -1.20
N LEU A 38 -20.68 4.72 -0.66
CA LEU A 38 -20.87 4.49 0.78
C LEU A 38 -19.75 5.09 1.65
N MET A 39 -18.57 5.25 1.07
CA MET A 39 -17.41 5.86 1.74
C MET A 39 -17.37 7.38 1.61
N GLU A 40 -18.33 7.99 0.89
CA GLU A 40 -18.50 9.44 0.82
C GLU A 40 -17.22 10.21 0.45
N GLY A 41 -16.37 9.59 -0.41
CA GLY A 41 -15.09 10.15 -0.80
C GLY A 41 -14.08 10.33 0.33
N ARG A 42 -14.24 9.66 1.46
CA ARG A 42 -13.28 9.47 2.56
C ARG A 42 -12.59 10.73 3.09
N LYS A 43 -13.28 11.88 3.06
CA LYS A 43 -12.67 13.13 3.53
C LYS A 43 -12.30 13.06 5.01
N ALA A 44 -11.07 13.48 5.34
CA ALA A 44 -10.60 13.53 6.72
C ALA A 44 -11.53 14.35 7.63
N GLY A 45 -11.94 13.75 8.77
CA GLY A 45 -12.87 14.37 9.73
C GLY A 45 -14.35 14.23 9.39
N THR A 46 -14.73 13.38 8.42
CA THR A 46 -16.14 13.11 8.08
C THR A 46 -16.55 11.68 8.44
N GLU A 47 -17.83 11.35 8.27
CA GLU A 47 -18.33 9.99 8.47
C GLU A 47 -17.76 9.01 7.42
N GLY A 48 -17.53 9.48 6.20
CA GLY A 48 -16.95 8.64 5.13
C GLY A 48 -15.58 8.06 5.49
N ILE A 49 -14.69 8.87 6.06
CA ILE A 49 -13.38 8.36 6.50
C ILE A 49 -13.49 7.40 7.69
N GLU A 50 -14.51 7.57 8.55
CA GLU A 50 -14.78 6.65 9.66
C GLU A 50 -15.18 5.26 9.15
N LYS A 51 -16.05 5.21 8.12
CA LYS A 51 -16.46 3.97 7.45
C LYS A 51 -15.26 3.27 6.81
N ALA A 52 -14.41 4.02 6.10
CA ALA A 52 -13.18 3.48 5.50
C ALA A 52 -12.20 2.95 6.55
N ALA A 53 -12.02 3.68 7.65
CA ALA A 53 -11.20 3.23 8.78
C ALA A 53 -11.71 1.91 9.37
N GLN A 54 -13.02 1.81 9.60
CA GLN A 54 -13.64 0.60 10.13
C GLN A 54 -13.45 -0.60 9.18
N TYR A 55 -13.53 -0.37 7.87
CA TYR A 55 -13.24 -1.39 6.88
C TYR A 55 -11.79 -1.90 7.00
N ILE A 56 -10.81 -0.98 7.05
CA ILE A 56 -9.38 -1.33 7.17
C ILE A 56 -9.10 -2.05 8.49
N GLU A 57 -9.65 -1.57 9.61
CA GLU A 57 -9.52 -2.22 10.93
C GLU A 57 -10.05 -3.65 10.91
N ASN A 58 -11.21 -3.89 10.27
CA ASN A 58 -11.82 -5.21 10.14
C ASN A 58 -10.94 -6.15 9.31
N GLU A 59 -10.36 -5.65 8.20
CA GLU A 59 -9.43 -6.45 7.39
C GLU A 59 -8.14 -6.75 8.15
N PHE A 60 -7.54 -5.79 8.86
CA PHE A 60 -6.37 -6.05 9.72
C PHE A 60 -6.65 -7.10 10.78
N LYS A 61 -7.85 -7.05 11.39
CA LYS A 61 -8.30 -8.06 12.38
C LYS A 61 -8.49 -9.43 11.71
N ARG A 62 -9.11 -9.49 10.51
CA ARG A 62 -9.31 -10.74 9.75
C ARG A 62 -7.98 -11.39 9.39
N ILE A 63 -7.00 -10.59 8.96
CA ILE A 63 -5.64 -11.02 8.60
C ILE A 63 -4.87 -11.50 9.85
N GLY A 64 -5.27 -11.09 11.04
CA GLY A 64 -4.62 -11.45 12.30
C GLY A 64 -3.44 -10.53 12.66
N LEU A 65 -3.39 -9.32 12.12
CA LEU A 65 -2.38 -8.34 12.51
C LEU A 65 -2.53 -7.94 13.99
N LYS A 66 -1.40 -7.71 14.65
CA LYS A 66 -1.39 -7.18 16.01
C LYS A 66 -1.59 -5.65 16.00
N LYS A 67 -2.01 -5.12 17.12
CA LYS A 67 -1.97 -3.67 17.38
C LYS A 67 -0.53 -3.24 17.62
N PHE A 68 -0.18 -2.05 17.14
CA PHE A 68 1.20 -1.57 17.30
C PHE A 68 1.43 -0.96 18.68
N LYS A 69 2.47 -1.40 19.38
CA LYS A 69 2.88 -0.93 20.70
C LYS A 69 1.69 -0.85 21.71
N ASN A 70 1.51 0.33 22.30
CA ASN A 70 0.51 0.59 23.35
C ASN A 70 -0.83 1.09 22.78
N LEU A 71 -1.08 0.99 21.47
CA LEU A 71 -2.36 1.36 20.88
C LEU A 71 -3.45 0.41 21.40
N LYS A 72 -4.56 0.97 21.89
CA LYS A 72 -5.71 0.19 22.36
C LYS A 72 -6.50 -0.44 21.19
N THR A 73 -6.50 0.20 20.05
CA THR A 73 -7.08 -0.22 18.78
C THR A 73 -6.01 -0.17 17.69
N TYR A 74 -6.37 -0.33 16.43
CA TYR A 74 -5.46 -0.06 15.32
C TYR A 74 -5.25 1.45 15.06
N ARG A 75 -5.99 2.33 15.75
CA ARG A 75 -6.00 3.78 15.52
C ARG A 75 -4.91 4.48 16.31
N GLN A 76 -4.06 5.21 15.61
CA GLN A 76 -3.19 6.22 16.17
C GLN A 76 -3.92 7.56 16.13
N VAL A 77 -4.64 7.89 17.21
CA VAL A 77 -5.48 9.08 17.30
C VAL A 77 -4.67 10.33 17.64
N PHE A 78 -4.97 11.43 16.98
CA PHE A 78 -4.37 12.74 17.26
C PHE A 78 -5.32 13.89 16.89
N LYS A 79 -4.96 15.10 17.31
CA LYS A 79 -5.73 16.31 16.99
C LYS A 79 -4.93 17.25 16.09
N LYS A 80 -5.62 17.86 15.14
CA LYS A 80 -5.11 18.96 14.33
C LYS A 80 -6.18 20.05 14.29
N LYS A 81 -5.92 21.19 14.99
CA LYS A 81 -6.97 22.18 15.29
C LYS A 81 -8.19 21.49 15.93
N ASP A 82 -9.39 21.69 15.41
CA ASP A 82 -10.63 21.12 15.94
C ASP A 82 -10.94 19.69 15.40
N LEU A 83 -10.10 19.17 14.47
CA LEU A 83 -10.30 17.85 13.90
C LEU A 83 -9.64 16.77 14.76
N SER A 84 -10.41 15.74 15.06
CA SER A 84 -9.88 14.46 15.57
C SER A 84 -9.58 13.58 14.38
N LEU A 85 -8.31 13.19 14.23
CA LEU A 85 -7.77 12.43 13.10
C LEU A 85 -7.12 11.16 13.62
N PHE A 86 -6.96 10.16 12.75
CA PHE A 86 -6.30 8.92 13.14
C PHE A 86 -5.72 8.19 11.93
N ASN A 87 -4.47 7.72 12.06
CA ASN A 87 -3.89 6.74 11.17
C ASN A 87 -4.33 5.33 11.62
N ILE A 88 -4.43 4.38 10.70
CA ILE A 88 -4.70 2.98 11.01
C ILE A 88 -3.42 2.19 10.85
N ILE A 89 -2.99 1.50 11.92
CA ILE A 89 -1.71 0.82 11.99
C ILE A 89 -1.89 -0.65 12.37
N GLY A 90 -1.58 -1.55 11.43
CA GLY A 90 -1.46 -2.98 11.68
C GLY A 90 0.01 -3.36 11.88
N PHE A 91 0.28 -4.34 12.72
CA PHE A 91 1.63 -4.78 13.06
C PHE A 91 1.80 -6.28 12.85
N LEU A 92 2.79 -6.65 12.03
CA LEU A 92 3.28 -8.02 11.87
C LEU A 92 4.67 -8.11 12.50
N GLU A 93 4.76 -8.85 13.61
CA GLU A 93 6.01 -8.98 14.34
C GLU A 93 7.05 -9.79 13.57
N GLY A 94 8.28 -9.31 13.54
CA GLY A 94 9.42 -9.98 12.93
C GLY A 94 9.87 -11.21 13.73
N LYS A 95 10.55 -12.14 13.08
CA LYS A 95 11.04 -13.37 13.75
C LYS A 95 12.33 -13.13 14.51
N SER A 96 13.37 -12.64 13.86
CA SER A 96 14.70 -12.45 14.43
C SER A 96 15.10 -11.00 14.60
N LYS A 97 14.66 -10.09 13.70
CA LYS A 97 14.97 -8.67 13.69
C LYS A 97 13.76 -7.83 14.11
N LYS A 98 13.19 -8.15 15.28
CA LYS A 98 11.90 -7.57 15.75
C LYS A 98 11.93 -6.06 15.93
N ASP A 99 13.08 -5.49 16.24
CA ASP A 99 13.26 -4.04 16.47
C ASP A 99 13.48 -3.25 15.19
N GLU A 100 13.82 -3.92 14.08
CA GLU A 100 13.96 -3.32 12.77
C GLU A 100 12.58 -3.27 12.09
N LEU A 101 12.17 -2.10 11.60
CA LEU A 101 10.84 -1.86 11.06
C LEU A 101 10.87 -1.62 9.55
N ILE A 102 9.97 -2.27 8.84
CA ILE A 102 9.57 -1.90 7.48
C ILE A 102 8.19 -1.25 7.58
N VAL A 103 8.00 -0.10 6.94
CA VAL A 103 6.70 0.59 6.86
C VAL A 103 6.16 0.41 5.46
N ILE A 104 4.98 -0.22 5.31
CA ILE A 104 4.23 -0.31 4.05
C ILE A 104 3.00 0.57 4.23
N SER A 105 2.83 1.59 3.37
CA SER A 105 1.83 2.62 3.59
C SER A 105 1.13 3.08 2.32
N ALA A 106 -0.07 3.63 2.51
CA ALA A 106 -0.83 4.42 1.56
C ALA A 106 -1.73 5.37 2.35
N HIS A 107 -2.17 6.49 1.78
CA HIS A 107 -3.22 7.28 2.41
C HIS A 107 -4.60 6.72 2.07
N TYR A 108 -5.54 6.87 3.00
CA TYR A 108 -6.90 6.36 2.83
C TYR A 108 -7.97 7.46 2.77
N ASP A 109 -7.59 8.70 3.03
CA ASP A 109 -8.46 9.86 2.81
C ASP A 109 -8.49 10.27 1.34
N HIS A 110 -9.54 11.03 0.97
CA HIS A 110 -9.63 11.72 -0.30
C HIS A 110 -10.50 13.00 -0.14
N LEU A 111 -11.00 13.55 -1.23
CA LEU A 111 -11.58 14.93 -1.23
C LEU A 111 -13.01 15.02 -0.67
N GLY A 112 -13.74 13.90 -0.59
CA GLY A 112 -15.09 13.86 -0.04
C GLY A 112 -16.18 14.18 -1.07
N ILE A 113 -17.16 14.98 -0.67
CA ILE A 113 -18.34 15.32 -1.48
C ILE A 113 -18.29 16.81 -1.83
N LYS A 114 -18.56 17.16 -3.09
CA LYS A 114 -18.79 18.56 -3.51
C LYS A 114 -20.00 19.15 -2.79
N LYS A 115 -19.89 20.41 -2.40
CA LYS A 115 -20.99 21.12 -1.73
C LYS A 115 -22.16 21.45 -2.66
N SER A 116 -21.93 21.52 -3.96
CA SER A 116 -22.91 21.84 -5.00
C SER A 116 -22.45 21.32 -6.36
N GLY A 117 -23.39 21.04 -7.24
CA GLY A 117 -23.14 20.56 -8.61
C GLY A 117 -24.30 19.71 -9.11
N GLU A 118 -24.42 19.57 -10.43
CA GLU A 118 -25.29 18.58 -11.07
C GLU A 118 -24.50 17.29 -11.35
N GLY A 119 -25.18 16.15 -11.39
CA GLY A 119 -24.58 14.85 -11.63
C GLY A 119 -23.83 14.29 -10.43
N ASP A 120 -22.74 13.58 -10.68
CA ASP A 120 -21.90 13.00 -9.63
C ASP A 120 -21.15 14.07 -8.84
N VAL A 121 -21.21 13.95 -7.53
CA VAL A 121 -20.64 14.90 -6.58
C VAL A 121 -19.64 14.26 -5.61
N ILE A 122 -19.46 12.94 -5.67
CA ILE A 122 -18.59 12.19 -4.77
C ILE A 122 -17.22 12.01 -5.43
N PHE A 123 -16.19 12.41 -4.74
CA PHE A 123 -14.82 12.11 -5.16
C PHE A 123 -14.42 10.72 -4.60
N ASN A 124 -14.72 9.67 -5.35
CA ASN A 124 -14.50 8.31 -4.90
C ASN A 124 -13.02 7.94 -4.76
N GLY A 125 -12.12 8.62 -5.48
CA GLY A 125 -10.68 8.48 -5.32
C GLY A 125 -10.23 7.02 -5.42
N ALA A 126 -10.61 6.36 -6.51
CA ALA A 126 -10.31 4.95 -6.69
C ALA A 126 -8.83 4.72 -6.96
N ASN A 127 -8.25 5.50 -7.88
CA ASN A 127 -6.82 5.50 -8.13
C ASN A 127 -6.10 6.24 -6.99
N ASP A 128 -6.64 7.36 -6.57
CA ASP A 128 -6.11 8.26 -5.54
C ASP A 128 -6.95 8.18 -4.24
N ASN A 129 -6.66 7.33 -3.24
CA ASN A 129 -5.63 6.30 -3.26
C ASN A 129 -6.19 4.99 -2.69
N ALA A 130 -7.46 4.65 -3.07
CA ALA A 130 -8.03 3.35 -2.70
C ALA A 130 -7.19 2.21 -3.31
N SER A 131 -6.55 2.42 -4.48
CA SER A 131 -5.65 1.46 -5.12
C SER A 131 -4.43 1.15 -4.24
N GLY A 132 -3.81 2.16 -3.65
CA GLY A 132 -2.69 2.00 -2.71
C GLY A 132 -3.10 1.34 -1.42
N VAL A 133 -4.29 1.67 -0.86
CA VAL A 133 -4.80 1.00 0.35
C VAL A 133 -5.12 -0.47 0.07
N ALA A 134 -5.68 -0.79 -1.09
CA ALA A 134 -5.90 -2.18 -1.52
C ALA A 134 -4.57 -2.95 -1.58
N ALA A 135 -3.50 -2.31 -2.03
CA ALA A 135 -2.16 -2.91 -2.02
C ALA A 135 -1.63 -3.15 -0.60
N VAL A 136 -1.80 -2.19 0.31
CA VAL A 136 -1.40 -2.36 1.73
C VAL A 136 -2.11 -3.57 2.34
N LEU A 137 -3.42 -3.72 2.12
CA LEU A 137 -4.22 -4.84 2.62
C LEU A 137 -3.80 -6.18 2.00
N ALA A 138 -3.60 -6.22 0.68
CA ALA A 138 -3.16 -7.44 -0.03
C ALA A 138 -1.74 -7.87 0.39
N LEU A 139 -0.82 -6.93 0.57
CA LEU A 139 0.54 -7.21 1.08
C LEU A 139 0.51 -7.67 2.54
N ALA A 140 -0.40 -7.14 3.36
CA ALA A 140 -0.57 -7.58 4.73
C ALA A 140 -1.02 -9.05 4.79
N GLU A 141 -2.00 -9.43 3.99
CA GLU A 141 -2.47 -10.82 3.87
C GLU A 141 -1.35 -11.73 3.36
N TYR A 142 -0.71 -11.33 2.26
CA TYR A 142 0.40 -12.08 1.66
C TYR A 142 1.55 -12.33 2.64
N LEU A 143 2.02 -11.31 3.37
CA LEU A 143 3.13 -11.44 4.30
C LEU A 143 2.76 -12.25 5.55
N SER A 144 1.52 -12.10 6.03
CA SER A 144 1.01 -12.90 7.16
C SER A 144 0.96 -14.39 6.82
N GLU A 145 0.52 -14.75 5.60
CA GLU A 145 0.45 -16.15 5.15
C GLU A 145 1.84 -16.72 4.83
N LYS A 146 2.67 -15.96 4.09
CA LYS A 146 4.01 -16.43 3.69
C LYS A 146 4.98 -16.47 4.85
N ASN A 147 4.78 -15.63 5.85
CA ASN A 147 5.51 -15.66 7.12
C ASN A 147 7.03 -15.78 6.96
N TYR A 148 7.63 -14.97 6.06
CA TYR A 148 9.09 -14.93 5.85
C TYR A 148 9.76 -13.68 6.40
N ASN A 149 9.00 -12.82 7.07
CA ASN A 149 9.48 -11.55 7.58
C ASN A 149 10.38 -11.75 8.81
N GLU A 150 11.67 -11.51 8.66
CA GLU A 150 12.61 -11.46 9.79
C GLU A 150 12.50 -10.12 10.52
N ARG A 151 12.23 -9.03 9.78
CA ARG A 151 11.91 -7.70 10.30
C ARG A 151 10.42 -7.57 10.61
N SER A 152 10.11 -6.73 11.59
CA SER A 152 8.72 -6.33 11.85
C SER A 152 8.20 -5.41 10.74
N VAL A 153 6.92 -5.59 10.39
CA VAL A 153 6.27 -4.79 9.35
C VAL A 153 5.11 -4.02 9.95
N LEU A 154 5.07 -2.72 9.68
CA LEU A 154 3.94 -1.83 9.95
C LEU A 154 3.18 -1.60 8.65
N PHE A 155 1.90 -1.96 8.64
CA PHE A 155 0.97 -1.61 7.58
C PHE A 155 0.20 -0.37 8.02
N VAL A 156 0.36 0.72 7.29
CA VAL A 156 -0.17 2.02 7.73
C VAL A 156 -1.06 2.63 6.67
N ALA A 157 -2.33 2.88 7.03
CA ALA A 157 -3.19 3.75 6.26
C ALA A 157 -3.13 5.16 6.89
N PHE A 158 -2.56 6.12 6.17
CA PHE A 158 -2.43 7.49 6.63
C PHE A 158 -3.69 8.31 6.35
N THR A 159 -4.06 9.18 7.28
CA THR A 159 -5.16 10.14 7.12
C THR A 159 -4.65 11.51 6.77
N ALA A 160 -5.51 12.32 6.15
CA ALA A 160 -5.27 13.74 5.87
C ALA A 160 -3.95 13.99 5.10
N GLU A 161 -3.67 13.11 4.13
CA GLU A 161 -2.64 13.31 3.12
C GLU A 161 -2.99 14.52 2.26
N GLU A 162 -4.22 14.58 1.76
CA GLU A 162 -4.82 15.62 0.93
C GLU A 162 -4.87 17.03 1.62
N MET A 163 -4.65 17.02 2.92
CA MET A 163 -4.56 18.24 3.73
C MET A 163 -3.11 18.65 4.04
N GLY A 164 -2.14 18.05 3.37
CA GLY A 164 -0.71 18.34 3.48
C GLY A 164 0.05 17.35 4.39
N LEU A 165 -0.09 16.05 4.15
CA LEU A 165 0.67 14.98 4.79
C LEU A 165 0.54 14.95 6.31
N ILE A 166 -0.65 15.31 6.85
CA ILE A 166 -0.82 15.54 8.30
C ILE A 166 -0.61 14.23 9.06
N GLY A 167 -1.22 13.12 8.59
CA GLY A 167 -1.13 11.83 9.26
C GLY A 167 0.26 11.26 9.29
N SER A 168 0.95 11.23 8.15
CA SER A 168 2.31 10.74 8.06
C SER A 168 3.32 11.60 8.80
N ASN A 169 3.15 12.92 8.81
CA ASN A 169 3.95 13.82 9.62
C ASN A 169 3.77 13.55 11.13
N TYR A 170 2.53 13.28 11.57
CA TYR A 170 2.28 12.91 12.96
C TYR A 170 2.92 11.57 13.30
N PHE A 171 2.79 10.57 12.43
CA PHE A 171 3.42 9.26 12.59
C PHE A 171 4.95 9.39 12.71
N GLY A 172 5.60 10.12 11.79
CA GLY A 172 7.04 10.33 11.79
C GLY A 172 7.57 10.98 13.07
N LYS A 173 6.80 11.92 13.65
CA LYS A 173 7.17 12.57 14.93
C LYS A 173 7.03 11.65 16.15
N ASN A 174 6.27 10.56 16.04
CA ASN A 174 5.94 9.67 17.16
C ASN A 174 6.56 8.26 17.03
N ILE A 175 7.49 8.09 16.10
CA ILE A 175 8.25 6.86 15.92
C ILE A 175 9.75 7.15 15.90
N ASN A 176 10.56 6.20 16.36
CA ASN A 176 12.01 6.34 16.23
C ASN A 176 12.42 6.03 14.78
N PRO A 177 12.89 7.02 13.99
CA PRO A 177 13.24 6.83 12.59
C PRO A 177 14.46 5.91 12.41
N GLU A 178 15.34 5.78 13.41
CA GLU A 178 16.49 4.89 13.33
C GLU A 178 16.11 3.41 13.32
N LYS A 179 14.93 3.07 13.85
CA LYS A 179 14.40 1.71 13.79
C LYS A 179 13.74 1.39 12.43
N ILE A 180 13.45 2.40 11.62
CA ILE A 180 12.83 2.18 10.30
C ILE A 180 13.92 1.98 9.26
N ILE A 181 14.00 0.76 8.75
CA ILE A 181 14.97 0.35 7.73
C ILE A 181 14.55 0.83 6.35
N ALA A 182 13.25 0.74 6.03
CA ALA A 182 12.70 1.23 4.77
C ALA A 182 11.22 1.63 4.90
N GLY A 183 10.80 2.61 4.10
CA GLY A 183 9.41 2.99 3.87
C GLY A 183 9.00 2.69 2.43
N ILE A 184 7.94 1.92 2.28
CA ILE A 184 7.34 1.50 1.01
C ILE A 184 5.97 2.16 0.95
N ASN A 185 5.90 3.34 0.36
CA ASN A 185 4.64 4.03 0.14
C ASN A 185 4.06 3.63 -1.22
N ILE A 186 2.76 3.50 -1.32
CA ILE A 186 2.07 3.04 -2.53
C ILE A 186 1.01 4.06 -2.88
N GLU A 187 1.09 4.57 -4.10
CA GLU A 187 0.27 5.70 -4.55
C GLU A 187 -0.14 5.54 -6.01
N MET A 188 -1.46 5.59 -6.27
CA MET A 188 -2.01 5.66 -7.62
C MET A 188 -1.45 4.55 -8.54
N ILE A 189 -1.80 3.30 -8.27
CA ILE A 189 -1.32 2.13 -9.01
C ILE A 189 -2.39 1.46 -9.88
N GLY A 190 -3.49 2.17 -10.15
CA GLY A 190 -4.64 1.63 -10.87
C GLY A 190 -4.57 1.77 -12.40
N LYS A 191 -3.66 2.58 -12.93
CA LYS A 191 -3.47 2.82 -14.36
C LYS A 191 -2.16 2.24 -14.86
N GLU A 192 -2.10 1.86 -16.14
CA GLU A 192 -0.87 1.32 -16.73
C GLU A 192 0.27 2.33 -16.67
N SER A 193 1.44 1.84 -16.31
CA SER A 193 2.66 2.62 -16.24
C SER A 193 3.08 3.17 -17.63
N PRO A 194 3.67 4.38 -17.71
CA PRO A 194 4.22 4.92 -18.95
C PRO A 194 5.34 4.06 -19.57
N PHE A 195 5.85 3.10 -18.78
CA PHE A 195 6.85 2.12 -19.22
C PHE A 195 6.24 0.81 -19.73
N GLY A 196 4.90 0.72 -19.80
CA GLY A 196 4.14 -0.45 -20.24
C GLY A 196 3.75 -1.42 -19.11
N PRO A 197 3.14 -2.56 -19.45
CA PRO A 197 2.59 -3.51 -18.49
C PRO A 197 3.66 -4.13 -17.59
N LYS A 198 3.26 -4.52 -16.37
CA LYS A 198 4.13 -5.13 -15.36
C LYS A 198 5.32 -4.27 -14.96
N THR A 199 5.19 -2.95 -15.12
CA THR A 199 6.20 -1.99 -14.69
C THR A 199 5.61 -1.01 -13.68
N ALA A 200 6.47 -0.46 -12.82
CA ALA A 200 6.15 0.63 -11.92
C ALA A 200 7.32 1.63 -11.90
N TRP A 201 7.11 2.78 -11.32
CA TRP A 201 8.17 3.75 -11.09
C TRP A 201 8.25 4.14 -9.61
N ILE A 202 9.44 4.60 -9.20
CA ILE A 202 9.76 4.91 -7.80
C ILE A 202 10.23 6.36 -7.71
N THR A 203 9.61 7.13 -6.82
CA THR A 203 10.01 8.51 -6.55
C THR A 203 11.35 8.58 -5.83
N GLY A 204 12.16 9.60 -6.15
CA GLY A 204 13.44 9.84 -5.47
C GLY A 204 14.44 8.70 -5.63
N PHE A 205 14.44 8.00 -6.75
CA PHE A 205 15.26 6.83 -7.03
C PHE A 205 16.75 7.03 -6.72
N GLU A 206 17.26 8.25 -6.98
CA GLU A 206 18.67 8.61 -6.78
C GLU A 206 19.03 9.04 -5.34
N ARG A 207 18.04 9.06 -4.42
CA ARG A 207 18.26 9.55 -3.06
C ARG A 207 18.77 8.49 -2.09
N SER A 208 18.67 7.23 -2.47
CA SER A 208 19.22 6.07 -1.75
C SER A 208 19.41 4.91 -2.72
N ASP A 209 19.99 3.82 -2.28
CA ASP A 209 20.11 2.60 -3.08
C ASP A 209 18.85 1.70 -3.04
N PHE A 210 17.76 2.17 -2.40
CA PHE A 210 16.49 1.45 -2.31
C PHE A 210 16.00 0.98 -3.68
N GLY A 211 15.92 1.87 -4.68
CA GLY A 211 15.45 1.53 -6.02
C GLY A 211 16.31 0.48 -6.71
N LYS A 212 17.63 0.54 -6.52
CA LYS A 212 18.58 -0.45 -7.07
C LYS A 212 18.41 -1.83 -6.43
N ILE A 213 18.17 -1.89 -5.12
CA ILE A 213 17.87 -3.14 -4.40
C ILE A 213 16.59 -3.76 -4.97
N ILE A 214 15.53 -2.96 -5.15
CA ILE A 214 14.28 -3.44 -5.75
C ILE A 214 14.51 -3.99 -7.17
N GLN A 215 15.24 -3.28 -8.01
CA GLN A 215 15.58 -3.75 -9.38
C GLN A 215 16.34 -5.07 -9.34
N GLN A 216 17.32 -5.20 -8.43
CA GLN A 216 18.09 -6.42 -8.27
C GLN A 216 17.21 -7.61 -7.89
N ASN A 217 16.26 -7.43 -6.97
CA ASN A 217 15.31 -8.46 -6.56
C ASN A 217 14.36 -8.91 -7.69
N LEU A 218 14.14 -8.04 -8.67
CA LEU A 218 13.24 -8.30 -9.80
C LEU A 218 13.92 -8.94 -11.02
N ILE A 219 15.25 -9.10 -11.05
CA ILE A 219 16.00 -9.55 -12.24
C ILE A 219 15.43 -10.84 -12.84
N ASN A 220 15.05 -11.82 -12.01
CA ASN A 220 14.54 -13.11 -12.45
C ASN A 220 13.00 -13.17 -12.49
N SER A 221 12.34 -12.01 -12.58
CA SER A 221 10.89 -11.89 -12.68
C SER A 221 10.48 -11.22 -13.99
N ASN A 222 9.17 -11.20 -14.25
CA ASN A 222 8.59 -10.48 -15.39
C ASN A 222 8.31 -9.00 -15.07
N TYR A 223 8.72 -8.52 -13.89
CA TYR A 223 8.43 -7.18 -13.40
C TYR A 223 9.65 -6.28 -13.51
N LYS A 224 9.41 -4.99 -13.74
CA LYS A 224 10.48 -3.96 -13.75
C LYS A 224 10.03 -2.72 -13.00
N VAL A 225 10.98 -2.06 -12.37
CA VAL A 225 10.78 -0.73 -11.77
C VAL A 225 11.78 0.25 -12.36
N TYR A 226 11.33 1.48 -12.51
CA TYR A 226 12.09 2.57 -13.12
C TYR A 226 12.16 3.77 -12.18
N PRO A 227 13.12 4.68 -12.36
CA PRO A 227 13.06 6.00 -11.75
C PRO A 227 11.77 6.75 -12.17
N ASP A 228 11.29 7.64 -11.30
CA ASP A 228 10.20 8.57 -11.59
C ASP A 228 10.45 9.36 -12.88
N PRO A 229 9.59 9.22 -13.91
CA PRO A 229 9.76 9.95 -15.18
C PRO A 229 9.32 11.41 -15.10
N TYR A 230 8.68 11.82 -13.99
CA TYR A 230 8.06 13.14 -13.82
C TYR A 230 8.87 14.05 -12.90
N VAL A 231 10.17 14.13 -13.12
CA VAL A 231 11.13 14.85 -12.24
C VAL A 231 10.68 16.27 -11.93
N ASN A 232 10.11 16.97 -12.92
CA ASN A 232 9.65 18.37 -12.79
C ASN A 232 8.43 18.51 -11.86
N PHE A 233 7.72 17.43 -11.57
CA PHE A 233 6.55 17.45 -10.69
C PHE A 233 6.92 17.32 -9.21
N ASN A 234 8.20 17.01 -8.92
CA ASN A 234 8.75 16.88 -7.56
C ASN A 234 7.95 15.88 -6.69
N LEU A 235 7.52 14.77 -7.28
CA LEU A 235 6.61 13.81 -6.67
C LEU A 235 7.16 13.17 -5.38
N PHE A 236 8.47 13.08 -5.24
CA PHE A 236 9.11 12.56 -4.01
C PHE A 236 8.66 13.28 -2.72
N PHE A 237 8.29 14.56 -2.82
CA PHE A 237 7.87 15.36 -1.68
C PHE A 237 6.36 15.58 -1.58
N ARG A 238 5.58 14.93 -2.44
CA ARG A 238 4.13 15.14 -2.55
C ARG A 238 3.27 14.02 -1.98
N SER A 239 3.88 12.93 -1.50
CA SER A 239 3.17 11.85 -0.83
C SER A 239 3.80 11.50 0.52
N ASP A 240 3.18 10.61 1.27
CA ASP A 240 3.47 10.28 2.68
C ASP A 240 4.90 9.78 2.94
N ASN A 241 5.57 9.21 1.94
CA ASN A 241 6.98 8.86 2.03
C ASN A 241 7.84 10.04 2.45
N ALA A 242 7.47 11.26 2.03
CA ALA A 242 8.23 12.47 2.32
C ALA A 242 8.37 12.74 3.83
N SER A 243 7.36 12.40 4.62
CA SER A 243 7.38 12.59 6.06
C SER A 243 8.48 11.76 6.74
N LEU A 244 8.70 10.53 6.30
CA LEU A 244 9.78 9.66 6.78
C LEU A 244 11.12 10.01 6.13
N ALA A 245 11.12 10.32 4.84
CA ALA A 245 12.35 10.68 4.11
C ALA A 245 13.02 11.93 4.70
N ARG A 246 12.25 12.93 5.15
CA ARG A 246 12.76 14.12 5.86
C ARG A 246 13.47 13.79 7.18
N LEU A 247 13.22 12.60 7.74
CA LEU A 247 13.88 12.06 8.92
C LEU A 247 15.07 11.15 8.55
N GLY A 248 15.45 11.12 7.26
CA GLY A 248 16.55 10.31 6.75
C GLY A 248 16.17 8.85 6.46
N VAL A 249 14.93 8.43 6.65
CA VAL A 249 14.49 7.06 6.32
C VAL A 249 14.48 6.89 4.80
N PRO A 250 15.01 5.77 4.23
CA PRO A 250 14.87 5.46 2.81
C PRO A 250 13.41 5.07 2.52
N ALA A 251 12.56 6.10 2.44
CA ALA A 251 11.13 5.99 2.18
C ALA A 251 10.82 6.53 0.78
N HIS A 252 10.25 5.69 -0.05
CA HIS A 252 9.98 5.96 -1.46
C HIS A 252 8.55 5.56 -1.82
N THR A 253 7.98 6.22 -2.82
CA THR A 253 6.65 5.90 -3.35
C THR A 253 6.76 5.08 -4.63
N PHE A 254 6.02 3.97 -4.66
CA PHE A 254 5.72 3.23 -5.90
C PHE A 254 4.45 3.78 -6.51
N SER A 255 4.47 4.02 -7.81
CA SER A 255 3.28 4.36 -8.58
C SER A 255 3.35 3.79 -9.99
N THR A 256 2.20 3.77 -10.67
CA THR A 256 2.10 3.42 -12.09
C THR A 256 1.44 4.53 -12.89
N SER A 257 0.76 5.47 -12.26
CA SER A 257 -0.05 6.48 -12.95
C SER A 257 0.74 7.37 -13.90
N PRO A 258 0.24 7.58 -15.11
CA PRO A 258 0.82 8.52 -16.09
C PRO A 258 0.41 9.95 -15.72
N MET A 259 1.12 10.57 -14.76
CA MET A 259 0.77 11.85 -14.12
C MET A 259 0.58 13.03 -15.07
N ASP A 260 1.14 12.96 -16.26
CA ASP A 260 0.99 13.98 -17.32
C ASP A 260 -0.27 13.78 -18.17
N LYS A 261 -0.93 12.63 -18.06
CA LYS A 261 -2.07 12.22 -18.90
C LYS A 261 -3.28 11.74 -18.08
N ASP A 262 -3.15 11.66 -16.77
CA ASP A 262 -4.25 11.25 -15.90
C ASP A 262 -5.32 12.32 -15.83
N LEU A 263 -6.41 12.11 -16.56
CA LEU A 263 -7.52 13.06 -16.64
C LEU A 263 -8.48 12.97 -15.45
N ASP A 264 -8.35 11.93 -14.60
CA ASP A 264 -9.28 11.66 -13.49
C ASP A 264 -8.73 12.16 -12.15
N TYR A 265 -7.45 12.47 -12.08
CA TYR A 265 -6.80 12.95 -10.84
C TYR A 265 -7.55 14.12 -10.21
N HIS A 266 -7.97 13.97 -8.95
CA HIS A 266 -8.77 14.92 -8.19
C HIS A 266 -10.12 15.30 -8.85
N LYS A 267 -10.75 14.32 -9.54
CA LYS A 267 -12.09 14.47 -10.12
C LYS A 267 -13.03 13.39 -9.65
N VAL A 268 -14.33 13.63 -9.79
CA VAL A 268 -15.37 12.61 -9.51
C VAL A 268 -15.30 11.43 -10.47
N SER A 269 -14.63 11.57 -11.61
CA SER A 269 -14.39 10.49 -12.57
C SER A 269 -13.29 9.50 -12.15
N ASP A 270 -12.60 9.72 -11.00
CA ASP A 270 -11.67 8.73 -10.44
C ASP A 270 -12.45 7.58 -9.77
N GLU A 271 -12.94 6.68 -10.60
CA GLU A 271 -13.83 5.57 -10.26
C GLU A 271 -13.13 4.21 -10.41
N ALA A 272 -13.54 3.22 -9.59
CA ALA A 272 -13.01 1.86 -9.70
C ALA A 272 -13.23 1.24 -11.08
N SER A 273 -14.30 1.62 -11.77
CA SER A 273 -14.64 1.15 -13.12
C SER A 273 -13.69 1.65 -14.21
N THR A 274 -12.93 2.70 -13.95
CA THR A 274 -11.91 3.26 -14.87
C THR A 274 -10.54 2.62 -14.71
N LEU A 275 -10.37 1.77 -13.70
CA LEU A 275 -9.10 1.14 -13.35
C LEU A 275 -9.05 -0.33 -13.78
N ASP A 276 -7.84 -0.83 -13.93
CA ASP A 276 -7.58 -2.23 -14.25
C ASP A 276 -7.08 -3.00 -13.01
N PRO A 277 -7.93 -3.83 -12.37
CA PRO A 277 -7.53 -4.64 -11.21
C PRO A 277 -6.39 -5.64 -11.51
N TYR A 278 -6.23 -6.05 -12.76
CA TYR A 278 -5.10 -6.87 -13.18
C TYR A 278 -3.79 -6.07 -13.01
N THR A 279 -3.72 -4.85 -13.54
CA THR A 279 -2.57 -3.95 -13.40
C THR A 279 -2.23 -3.73 -11.93
N ILE A 280 -3.23 -3.48 -11.07
CA ILE A 280 -3.02 -3.31 -9.62
C ILE A 280 -2.43 -4.61 -9.03
N SER A 281 -3.01 -5.77 -9.33
CA SER A 281 -2.55 -7.05 -8.77
C SER A 281 -1.11 -7.38 -9.19
N GLU A 282 -0.75 -7.13 -10.45
CA GLU A 282 0.61 -7.34 -10.95
C GLU A 282 1.61 -6.36 -10.31
N THR A 283 1.21 -5.12 -10.09
CA THR A 283 2.04 -4.13 -9.38
C THR A 283 2.28 -4.54 -7.93
N ILE A 284 1.25 -5.04 -7.23
CA ILE A 284 1.40 -5.55 -5.86
C ILE A 284 2.36 -6.75 -5.82
N LYS A 285 2.28 -7.67 -6.81
CA LYS A 285 3.22 -8.79 -6.93
C LYS A 285 4.66 -8.30 -7.16
N ALA A 286 4.85 -7.29 -8.00
CA ALA A 286 6.14 -6.67 -8.23
C ALA A 286 6.71 -6.08 -6.92
N ILE A 287 5.89 -5.36 -6.15
CA ILE A 287 6.29 -4.82 -4.84
C ILE A 287 6.65 -5.95 -3.87
N ALA A 288 5.83 -7.01 -3.78
CA ALA A 288 6.09 -8.15 -2.90
C ALA A 288 7.43 -8.85 -3.19
N ILE A 289 7.74 -9.06 -4.48
CA ILE A 289 9.01 -9.66 -4.91
C ILE A 289 10.16 -8.68 -4.70
N GLY A 290 10.00 -7.44 -5.16
CA GLY A 290 11.05 -6.42 -5.11
C GLY A 290 11.48 -6.06 -3.69
N THR A 291 10.56 -6.07 -2.72
CA THR A 291 10.83 -5.70 -1.33
C THR A 291 11.23 -6.90 -0.45
N LYS A 292 11.28 -8.12 -1.00
CA LYS A 292 11.51 -9.35 -0.23
C LYS A 292 12.78 -9.30 0.61
N SER A 293 13.90 -8.83 0.05
CA SER A 293 15.19 -8.79 0.76
C SER A 293 15.20 -7.75 1.90
N LEU A 294 14.41 -6.68 1.77
CA LEU A 294 14.21 -5.71 2.85
C LEU A 294 13.43 -6.33 4.01
N ILE A 295 12.40 -7.10 3.72
CA ILE A 295 11.49 -7.69 4.71
C ILE A 295 12.15 -8.89 5.42
N ASN A 296 12.88 -9.72 4.69
CA ASN A 296 13.60 -10.87 5.27
C ASN A 296 14.95 -10.50 5.90
N GLY A 297 15.33 -9.20 5.86
CA GLY A 297 16.51 -8.71 6.56
C GLY A 297 17.85 -8.94 5.85
N THR A 298 17.83 -9.36 4.58
CA THR A 298 19.06 -9.55 3.77
C THR A 298 19.69 -8.21 3.40
N ASP A 299 18.86 -7.25 2.96
CA ASP A 299 19.32 -5.91 2.54
C ASP A 299 18.82 -4.81 3.49
N SER A 300 19.58 -3.72 3.54
CA SER A 300 19.24 -2.50 4.26
C SER A 300 19.66 -1.30 3.39
N PRO A 301 18.69 -0.53 2.87
CA PRO A 301 19.01 0.62 2.03
C PRO A 301 19.81 1.69 2.79
N SER A 302 20.63 2.43 2.07
CA SER A 302 21.30 3.62 2.59
C SER A 302 20.28 4.68 3.00
N ARG A 303 20.59 5.43 4.06
CA ARG A 303 19.73 6.54 4.52
C ARG A 303 19.62 7.63 3.46
N VAL A 304 18.43 8.22 3.36
CA VAL A 304 18.19 9.34 2.44
C VAL A 304 18.91 10.57 2.96
N MET A 305 19.76 11.17 2.11
CA MET A 305 20.31 12.49 2.35
C MET A 305 19.43 13.55 1.68
N ILE A 306 18.76 14.35 2.51
CA ILE A 306 18.05 15.53 2.03
C ILE A 306 19.02 16.70 2.16
N SER A 307 19.58 17.16 1.02
CA SER A 307 20.38 18.37 1.02
C SER A 307 19.54 19.52 1.62
N ARG A 308 19.98 20.09 2.74
CA ARG A 308 19.44 21.36 3.21
C ARG A 308 19.73 22.39 2.12
N LYS A 309 18.70 22.84 1.40
CA LYS A 309 18.80 24.03 0.57
C LYS A 309 18.89 25.25 1.46
#